data_bc0e040445debe1ab58e157a676d3070
#
_entry.id   bc0e040445debe1ab58e157a676d3070
#
_cell.length_a   1.000
_cell.length_b   1.000
_cell.length_c   1.000
_cell.angle_alpha   90.00
_cell.angle_beta   90.00
_cell.angle_gamma   90.00
#
_symmetry.space_group_name_H-M   'P 1'
#
loop_
_entity.id
_entity.type
_entity.pdbx_description
1 polymer ?
#
loop_
_entity_poly.entity_id
_entity_poly.type
_entity_poly.pdbx_seq_one_letter_code
_entity_poly.pdbx_strand_id
1 'polypeptide(L)'
;MELGLKGKIALLTGASRGLGLATAKVLAQEGVNLALISRDPNKLSQANEELAEFGVKVVLIPGDVTDTEIPGKLVDQTLEAFGGLDLLFTNSGGPTPAAFEDIDDPTWEQAVELSFLSHVRLIRAALTALRRSEAPSVLTVTSVSVKQPIPNLVLSNSIRAATAGLTKTLALELGSEGIRFNSILPSWTQTERVEQLLADRAMRNKTTIKAEIQAQNADTALGRIAKPEEFARVAAFLLSPAASYVTGVLLPVDGGTYKGLV
;
A
#
# COMPACT_ATOMS: atom_id res chain seq x y z
N MET A 1 -4.33 10.45 20.44
CA MET A 1 -5.61 9.92 19.90
C MET A 1 -5.55 8.42 20.10
N GLU A 2 -6.57 7.85 20.69
CA GLU A 2 -6.68 6.39 20.78
C GLU A 2 -7.24 5.87 19.43
N LEU A 3 -6.50 4.95 18.80
CA LEU A 3 -6.89 4.43 17.48
C LEU A 3 -7.82 3.22 17.58
N GLY A 4 -7.90 2.53 18.73
CA GLY A 4 -8.69 1.32 18.93
C GLY A 4 -8.14 0.09 18.18
N LEU A 5 -6.84 0.04 17.94
CA LEU A 5 -6.17 -1.00 17.12
C LEU A 5 -5.66 -2.18 17.93
N LYS A 6 -5.50 -2.02 19.26
CA LYS A 6 -4.90 -3.05 20.11
C LYS A 6 -5.64 -4.39 20.00
N GLY A 7 -4.90 -5.46 19.73
CA GLY A 7 -5.42 -6.81 19.59
C GLY A 7 -6.05 -7.13 18.24
N LYS A 8 -6.22 -6.16 17.33
CA LYS A 8 -6.69 -6.38 15.97
C LYS A 8 -5.69 -7.22 15.18
N ILE A 9 -6.15 -7.80 14.08
CA ILE A 9 -5.37 -8.68 13.21
C ILE A 9 -5.30 -8.02 11.83
N ALA A 10 -4.07 -7.77 11.34
CA ALA A 10 -3.84 -7.17 10.03
C ALA A 10 -3.05 -8.10 9.11
N LEU A 11 -3.50 -8.18 7.85
CA LEU A 11 -2.78 -8.82 6.76
C LEU A 11 -2.22 -7.72 5.86
N LEU A 12 -0.87 -7.71 5.70
CA LEU A 12 -0.17 -6.69 4.92
C LEU A 12 0.64 -7.32 3.79
N THR A 13 0.41 -6.90 2.56
CA THR A 13 1.24 -7.31 1.41
C THR A 13 2.32 -6.28 1.11
N GLY A 14 3.43 -6.73 0.50
CA GLY A 14 4.59 -5.86 0.24
C GLY A 14 5.20 -5.30 1.52
N ALA A 15 5.18 -6.10 2.61
CA ALA A 15 5.44 -5.63 3.97
C ALA A 15 6.90 -5.83 4.45
N SER A 16 7.81 -6.35 3.59
CA SER A 16 9.20 -6.61 3.99
C SER A 16 10.12 -5.38 3.91
N ARG A 17 9.65 -4.25 3.35
CA ARG A 17 10.42 -3.00 3.23
C ARG A 17 9.54 -1.80 2.90
N GLY A 18 10.14 -0.61 2.91
CA GLY A 18 9.51 0.63 2.46
C GLY A 18 8.20 0.95 3.18
N LEU A 19 7.16 1.35 2.41
CA LEU A 19 5.88 1.78 2.98
C LEU A 19 5.15 0.65 3.72
N GLY A 20 5.24 -0.58 3.22
CA GLY A 20 4.60 -1.73 3.87
C GLY A 20 5.22 -2.04 5.23
N LEU A 21 6.56 -2.08 5.33
CA LEU A 21 7.25 -2.29 6.60
C LEU A 21 7.01 -1.13 7.58
N ALA A 22 7.07 0.11 7.10
CA ALA A 22 6.77 1.26 7.95
C ALA A 22 5.34 1.21 8.51
N THR A 23 4.36 0.79 7.69
CA THR A 23 2.98 0.58 8.14
C THR A 23 2.89 -0.55 9.15
N ALA A 24 3.58 -1.68 8.92
CA ALA A 24 3.63 -2.79 9.87
C ALA A 24 4.19 -2.35 11.23
N LYS A 25 5.25 -1.52 11.25
CA LYS A 25 5.82 -0.99 12.49
C LYS A 25 4.83 -0.12 13.27
N VAL A 26 4.17 0.81 12.60
CA VAL A 26 3.18 1.67 13.27
C VAL A 26 2.00 0.85 13.80
N LEU A 27 1.51 -0.15 13.04
CA LEU A 27 0.46 -1.04 13.50
C LEU A 27 0.92 -1.91 14.69
N ALA A 28 2.18 -2.40 14.68
CA ALA A 28 2.76 -3.14 15.80
C ALA A 28 2.86 -2.27 17.08
N GLN A 29 3.27 -1.01 16.95
CA GLN A 29 3.29 -0.02 18.05
C GLN A 29 1.90 0.17 18.68
N GLU A 30 0.85 0.09 17.87
CA GLU A 30 -0.55 0.17 18.30
C GLU A 30 -1.11 -1.18 18.81
N GLY A 31 -0.28 -2.23 18.90
CA GLY A 31 -0.63 -3.54 19.43
C GLY A 31 -1.40 -4.45 18.47
N VAL A 32 -1.25 -4.27 17.16
CA VAL A 32 -1.88 -5.09 16.11
C VAL A 32 -1.05 -6.36 15.87
N ASN A 33 -1.68 -7.52 15.79
CA ASN A 33 -1.06 -8.75 15.33
C ASN A 33 -0.95 -8.77 13.80
N LEU A 34 0.17 -9.24 13.25
CA LEU A 34 0.52 -9.02 11.86
C LEU A 34 0.73 -10.32 11.08
N ALA A 35 0.09 -10.46 9.94
CA ALA A 35 0.47 -11.37 8.88
C ALA A 35 1.20 -10.58 7.78
N LEU A 36 2.49 -10.83 7.58
CA LEU A 36 3.33 -10.10 6.64
C LEU A 36 3.64 -10.94 5.41
N ILE A 37 3.36 -10.37 4.25
CA ILE A 37 3.54 -11.05 2.97
C ILE A 37 4.57 -10.33 2.10
N SER A 38 5.53 -11.10 1.59
CA SER A 38 6.50 -10.66 0.58
C SER A 38 7.07 -11.88 -0.15
N ARG A 39 7.63 -11.65 -1.34
CA ARG A 39 8.28 -12.69 -2.16
C ARG A 39 9.59 -13.20 -1.58
N ASP A 40 10.29 -12.35 -0.83
CA ASP A 40 11.62 -12.63 -0.30
C ASP A 40 11.53 -13.02 1.19
N PRO A 41 11.74 -14.31 1.53
CA PRO A 41 11.66 -14.78 2.91
C PRO A 41 12.76 -14.19 3.82
N ASN A 42 13.95 -13.88 3.26
CA ASN A 42 15.02 -13.30 4.06
C ASN A 42 14.68 -11.87 4.48
N LYS A 43 14.09 -11.08 3.57
CA LYS A 43 13.61 -9.72 3.90
C LYS A 43 12.42 -9.74 4.85
N LEU A 44 11.57 -10.77 4.80
CA LEU A 44 10.52 -10.94 5.80
C LEU A 44 11.10 -11.25 7.18
N SER A 45 12.15 -12.10 7.26
CA SER A 45 12.82 -12.38 8.53
C SER A 45 13.45 -11.12 9.13
N GLN A 46 14.14 -10.32 8.32
CA GLN A 46 14.69 -9.03 8.76
C GLN A 46 13.61 -8.08 9.26
N ALA A 47 12.48 -7.99 8.53
CA ALA A 47 11.34 -7.19 8.95
C ALA A 47 10.77 -7.65 10.30
N ASN A 48 10.72 -8.97 10.54
CA ASN A 48 10.26 -9.54 11.82
C ASN A 48 11.20 -9.20 12.97
N GLU A 49 12.51 -9.21 12.75
CA GLU A 49 13.50 -8.77 13.76
C GLU A 49 13.26 -7.33 14.20
N GLU A 50 12.93 -6.44 13.23
CA GLU A 50 12.61 -5.03 13.49
C GLU A 50 11.26 -4.85 14.23
N LEU A 51 10.38 -5.85 14.20
CA LEU A 51 9.07 -5.82 14.86
C LEU A 51 9.09 -6.49 16.24
N ALA A 52 10.16 -7.22 16.59
CA ALA A 52 10.24 -8.01 17.82
C ALA A 52 10.11 -7.16 19.09
N GLU A 53 10.55 -5.89 19.05
CA GLU A 53 10.48 -4.98 20.19
C GLU A 53 9.05 -4.60 20.61
N PHE A 54 8.06 -4.72 19.70
CA PHE A 54 6.67 -4.33 19.99
C PHE A 54 5.84 -5.39 20.70
N GLY A 55 6.35 -6.63 20.82
CA GLY A 55 5.70 -7.71 21.59
C GLY A 55 4.38 -8.22 20.99
N VAL A 56 4.08 -7.92 19.72
CA VAL A 56 2.90 -8.43 19.00
C VAL A 56 3.21 -9.76 18.32
N LYS A 57 2.18 -10.55 18.02
CA LYS A 57 2.37 -11.78 17.23
C LYS A 57 2.55 -11.42 15.76
N VAL A 58 3.58 -12.01 15.13
CA VAL A 58 3.87 -11.82 13.70
C VAL A 58 3.96 -13.18 13.01
N VAL A 59 3.28 -13.34 11.89
CA VAL A 59 3.39 -14.50 11.00
C VAL A 59 3.94 -14.03 9.65
N LEU A 60 4.95 -14.74 9.17
CA LEU A 60 5.61 -14.46 7.91
C LEU A 60 5.12 -15.44 6.85
N ILE A 61 4.58 -14.92 5.76
CA ILE A 61 4.01 -15.73 4.70
C ILE A 61 4.70 -15.38 3.37
N PRO A 62 5.72 -16.13 2.95
CA PRO A 62 6.35 -15.94 1.65
C PRO A 62 5.35 -16.21 0.52
N GLY A 63 5.24 -15.28 -0.44
CA GLY A 63 4.34 -15.45 -1.58
C GLY A 63 4.39 -14.30 -2.57
N ASP A 64 4.08 -14.60 -3.84
CA ASP A 64 3.90 -13.59 -4.87
C ASP A 64 2.40 -13.31 -5.06
N VAL A 65 1.99 -12.07 -4.84
CA VAL A 65 0.58 -11.65 -4.97
C VAL A 65 0.05 -11.71 -6.40
N THR A 66 0.91 -11.90 -7.39
CA THR A 66 0.52 -12.12 -8.80
C THR A 66 0.12 -13.57 -9.09
N ASP A 67 0.54 -14.52 -8.24
CA ASP A 67 0.08 -15.91 -8.33
C ASP A 67 -1.39 -16.02 -7.91
N THR A 68 -2.21 -16.65 -8.76
CA THR A 68 -3.67 -16.73 -8.58
C THR A 68 -4.10 -17.55 -7.36
N GLU A 69 -3.27 -18.51 -6.93
CA GLU A 69 -3.54 -19.39 -5.79
C GLU A 69 -3.14 -18.77 -4.43
N ILE A 70 -2.21 -17.84 -4.47
CA ILE A 70 -1.63 -17.25 -3.26
C ILE A 70 -2.63 -16.46 -2.42
N PRO A 71 -3.52 -15.61 -2.96
CA PRO A 71 -4.44 -14.81 -2.14
C PRO A 71 -5.30 -15.62 -1.17
N GLY A 72 -5.82 -16.78 -1.61
CA GLY A 72 -6.56 -17.70 -0.73
C GLY A 72 -5.67 -18.23 0.38
N LYS A 73 -4.49 -18.74 0.05
CA LYS A 73 -3.53 -19.28 1.01
C LYS A 73 -3.08 -18.25 2.06
N LEU A 74 -2.92 -16.98 1.67
CA LEU A 74 -2.56 -15.91 2.58
C LEU A 74 -3.62 -15.66 3.65
N VAL A 75 -4.87 -15.64 3.23
CA VAL A 75 -6.01 -15.47 4.15
C VAL A 75 -6.15 -16.68 5.06
N ASP A 76 -6.08 -17.90 4.51
CA ASP A 76 -6.20 -19.14 5.29
C ASP A 76 -5.11 -19.24 6.37
N GLN A 77 -3.85 -18.98 6.04
CA GLN A 77 -2.75 -18.97 7.01
C GLN A 77 -2.90 -17.86 8.07
N THR A 78 -3.45 -16.70 7.69
CA THR A 78 -3.77 -15.64 8.66
C THR A 78 -4.85 -16.09 9.64
N LEU A 79 -5.91 -16.72 9.15
CA LEU A 79 -7.00 -17.24 9.97
C LEU A 79 -6.53 -18.40 10.87
N GLU A 80 -5.68 -19.30 10.37
CA GLU A 80 -5.08 -20.37 11.16
C GLU A 80 -4.24 -19.82 12.31
N ALA A 81 -3.43 -18.80 12.05
CA ALA A 81 -2.52 -18.23 13.05
C ALA A 81 -3.22 -17.39 14.12
N PHE A 82 -4.29 -16.67 13.77
CA PHE A 82 -4.90 -15.64 14.62
C PHE A 82 -6.40 -15.85 14.90
N GLY A 83 -7.07 -16.69 14.15
CA GLY A 83 -8.52 -16.94 14.29
C GLY A 83 -9.42 -15.88 13.63
N GLY A 84 -8.87 -14.84 13.02
CA GLY A 84 -9.64 -13.74 12.40
C GLY A 84 -8.82 -12.84 11.49
N LEU A 85 -9.50 -11.86 10.89
CA LEU A 85 -8.89 -10.80 10.08
C LEU A 85 -9.74 -9.54 10.18
N ASP A 86 -9.16 -8.46 10.68
CA ASP A 86 -9.83 -7.16 10.83
C ASP A 86 -9.40 -6.16 9.75
N LEU A 87 -8.10 -6.13 9.46
CA LEU A 87 -7.48 -5.08 8.64
C LEU A 87 -6.75 -5.71 7.45
N LEU A 88 -7.05 -5.22 6.26
CA LEU A 88 -6.37 -5.63 5.04
C LEU A 88 -5.64 -4.44 4.43
N PHE A 89 -4.31 -4.51 4.39
CA PHE A 89 -3.46 -3.53 3.71
C PHE A 89 -2.89 -4.12 2.44
N THR A 90 -3.43 -3.72 1.29
CA THR A 90 -2.98 -4.21 0.00
C THR A 90 -1.98 -3.24 -0.63
N ASN A 91 -0.73 -3.69 -0.70
CA ASN A 91 0.37 -2.95 -1.28
C ASN A 91 1.20 -3.86 -2.19
N SER A 92 1.50 -3.40 -3.37
CA SER A 92 2.36 -4.09 -4.32
C SER A 92 3.52 -3.19 -4.77
N GLY A 93 4.54 -3.80 -5.36
CA GLY A 93 5.58 -3.05 -6.04
C GLY A 93 4.99 -2.15 -7.14
N GLY A 94 5.72 -1.11 -7.53
CA GLY A 94 5.32 -0.30 -8.68
C GLY A 94 5.68 -0.99 -9.99
N PRO A 95 4.87 -0.82 -11.05
CA PRO A 95 5.21 -1.30 -12.39
C PRO A 95 6.44 -0.57 -12.94
N THR A 96 7.03 -1.11 -14.00
CA THR A 96 8.20 -0.53 -14.67
C THR A 96 7.91 0.89 -15.16
N PRO A 97 8.76 1.88 -14.83
CA PRO A 97 8.63 3.23 -15.37
C PRO A 97 9.05 3.25 -16.84
N ALA A 98 8.17 3.70 -17.73
CA ALA A 98 8.46 3.87 -19.14
C ALA A 98 7.46 4.84 -19.79
N ALA A 99 7.81 5.37 -20.98
CA ALA A 99 6.90 6.08 -21.85
C ALA A 99 5.97 5.07 -22.56
N PHE A 100 4.85 5.54 -23.08
CA PHE A 100 3.84 4.68 -23.70
C PHE A 100 4.40 3.84 -24.87
N GLU A 101 5.18 4.46 -25.72
CA GLU A 101 5.74 3.82 -26.94
C GLU A 101 6.79 2.76 -26.64
N ASP A 102 7.35 2.75 -25.42
CA ASP A 102 8.41 1.83 -25.00
C ASP A 102 7.87 0.56 -24.31
N ILE A 103 6.55 0.38 -24.23
CA ILE A 103 5.92 -0.70 -23.47
C ILE A 103 5.20 -1.66 -24.38
N ASP A 104 5.59 -2.93 -24.34
CA ASP A 104 4.95 -4.03 -25.03
C ASP A 104 3.73 -4.60 -24.24
N ASP A 105 2.90 -5.38 -24.93
CA ASP A 105 1.70 -5.99 -24.34
C ASP A 105 2.01 -6.87 -23.11
N PRO A 106 3.04 -7.76 -23.12
CA PRO A 106 3.40 -8.53 -21.92
C PRO A 106 3.73 -7.68 -20.70
N THR A 107 4.39 -6.52 -20.87
CA THR A 107 4.67 -5.58 -19.78
C THR A 107 3.39 -4.94 -19.25
N TRP A 108 2.42 -4.63 -20.13
CA TRP A 108 1.08 -4.18 -19.72
C TRP A 108 0.36 -5.24 -18.90
N GLU A 109 0.32 -6.49 -19.38
CA GLU A 109 -0.32 -7.62 -18.69
C GLU A 109 0.27 -7.83 -17.30
N GLN A 110 1.61 -7.84 -17.19
CA GLN A 110 2.30 -7.98 -15.92
C GLN A 110 1.97 -6.82 -14.94
N ALA A 111 1.86 -5.61 -15.44
CA ALA A 111 1.50 -4.45 -14.62
C ALA A 111 0.04 -4.51 -14.15
N VAL A 112 -0.90 -5.01 -14.97
CA VAL A 112 -2.30 -5.27 -14.60
C VAL A 112 -2.37 -6.35 -13.52
N GLU A 113 -1.64 -7.46 -13.68
CA GLU A 113 -1.56 -8.52 -12.67
C GLU A 113 -1.06 -7.98 -11.33
N LEU A 114 0.06 -7.24 -11.34
CA LEU A 114 0.71 -6.74 -10.14
C LEU A 114 -0.10 -5.65 -9.42
N SER A 115 -0.63 -4.68 -10.15
CA SER A 115 -1.15 -3.44 -9.55
C SER A 115 -2.68 -3.33 -9.55
N PHE A 116 -3.40 -4.32 -10.11
CA PHE A 116 -4.86 -4.37 -10.11
C PHE A 116 -5.39 -5.74 -9.71
N LEU A 117 -5.12 -6.81 -10.47
CA LEU A 117 -5.72 -8.12 -10.21
C LEU A 117 -5.26 -8.73 -8.89
N SER A 118 -4.03 -8.47 -8.45
CA SER A 118 -3.56 -8.85 -7.11
C SER A 118 -4.43 -8.26 -6.00
N HIS A 119 -4.81 -6.99 -6.10
CA HIS A 119 -5.72 -6.33 -5.15
C HIS A 119 -7.13 -6.96 -5.22
N VAL A 120 -7.67 -7.17 -6.42
CA VAL A 120 -8.99 -7.79 -6.64
C VAL A 120 -9.07 -9.16 -5.98
N ARG A 121 -8.09 -10.03 -6.26
CA ARG A 121 -8.07 -11.42 -5.74
C ARG A 121 -7.92 -11.46 -4.23
N LEU A 122 -7.03 -10.63 -3.67
CA LEU A 122 -6.79 -10.61 -2.24
C LEU A 122 -8.00 -10.06 -1.47
N ILE A 123 -8.60 -8.97 -1.94
CA ILE A 123 -9.82 -8.43 -1.32
C ILE A 123 -10.93 -9.48 -1.37
N ARG A 124 -11.15 -10.11 -2.52
CA ARG A 124 -12.17 -11.16 -2.69
C ARG A 124 -11.96 -12.32 -1.72
N ALA A 125 -10.72 -12.81 -1.58
CA ALA A 125 -10.39 -13.88 -0.65
C ALA A 125 -10.65 -13.49 0.80
N ALA A 126 -10.38 -12.24 1.17
CA ALA A 126 -10.52 -11.75 2.54
C ALA A 126 -11.97 -11.42 2.96
N LEU A 127 -12.92 -11.22 2.03
CA LEU A 127 -14.27 -10.72 2.35
C LEU A 127 -14.99 -11.54 3.41
N THR A 128 -14.94 -12.88 3.34
CA THR A 128 -15.62 -13.74 4.31
C THR A 128 -15.07 -13.56 5.73
N ALA A 129 -13.77 -13.34 5.88
CA ALA A 129 -13.13 -13.09 7.15
C ALA A 129 -13.46 -11.67 7.66
N LEU A 130 -13.37 -10.67 6.79
CA LEU A 130 -13.67 -9.27 7.11
C LEU A 130 -15.12 -9.09 7.59
N ARG A 131 -16.09 -9.80 7.00
CA ARG A 131 -17.50 -9.78 7.45
C ARG A 131 -17.73 -10.26 8.87
N ARG A 132 -16.77 -11.00 9.45
CA ARG A 132 -16.83 -11.49 10.84
C ARG A 132 -16.16 -10.54 11.84
N SER A 133 -15.45 -9.54 11.34
CA SER A 133 -14.79 -8.53 12.17
C SER A 133 -15.78 -7.48 12.66
N GLU A 134 -15.56 -6.97 13.87
CA GLU A 134 -16.33 -5.84 14.42
C GLU A 134 -15.90 -4.48 13.85
N ALA A 135 -14.72 -4.40 13.24
CA ALA A 135 -14.19 -3.15 12.68
C ALA A 135 -13.38 -3.39 11.39
N PRO A 136 -14.02 -4.01 10.36
CA PRO A 136 -13.31 -4.39 9.14
C PRO A 136 -12.89 -3.18 8.32
N SER A 137 -11.64 -3.17 7.88
CA SER A 137 -11.10 -2.09 7.05
C SER A 137 -10.13 -2.59 6.00
N VAL A 138 -10.31 -2.12 4.77
CA VAL A 138 -9.42 -2.37 3.64
C VAL A 138 -8.78 -1.06 3.21
N LEU A 139 -7.45 -1.06 3.12
CA LEU A 139 -6.68 0.07 2.63
C LEU A 139 -5.83 -0.35 1.44
N THR A 140 -6.12 0.21 0.27
CA THR A 140 -5.34 0.00 -0.94
C THR A 140 -4.27 1.07 -1.10
N VAL A 141 -3.04 0.68 -1.41
CA VAL A 141 -1.96 1.63 -1.72
C VAL A 141 -1.95 1.85 -3.24
N THR A 142 -2.26 3.07 -3.63
CA THR A 142 -2.18 3.48 -5.03
C THR A 142 -1.04 4.49 -5.24
N SER A 143 -1.31 5.68 -5.74
CA SER A 143 -0.33 6.74 -5.98
C SER A 143 -1.03 8.07 -6.19
N VAL A 144 -0.36 9.18 -5.89
CA VAL A 144 -0.81 10.53 -6.30
C VAL A 144 -1.02 10.62 -7.82
N SER A 145 -0.36 9.76 -8.59
CA SER A 145 -0.49 9.69 -10.05
C SER A 145 -1.91 9.33 -10.53
N VAL A 146 -2.77 8.83 -9.65
CA VAL A 146 -4.21 8.62 -9.90
C VAL A 146 -4.95 9.95 -10.09
N LYS A 147 -4.52 11.00 -9.39
CA LYS A 147 -5.11 12.35 -9.48
C LYS A 147 -4.38 13.24 -10.47
N GLN A 148 -3.07 13.10 -10.59
CA GLN A 148 -2.23 13.90 -11.47
C GLN A 148 -1.19 12.98 -12.14
N PRO A 149 -1.38 12.64 -13.44
CA PRO A 149 -0.44 11.78 -14.16
C PRO A 149 1.01 12.28 -14.08
N ILE A 150 1.92 11.35 -13.88
CA ILE A 150 3.36 11.62 -13.80
C ILE A 150 3.99 11.16 -15.12
N PRO A 151 4.79 12.00 -15.80
CA PRO A 151 5.49 11.60 -17.03
C PRO A 151 6.33 10.34 -16.86
N ASN A 152 6.37 9.47 -17.87
CA ASN A 152 7.08 8.19 -17.90
C ASN A 152 6.62 7.16 -16.85
N LEU A 153 5.40 7.31 -16.31
CA LEU A 153 4.76 6.35 -15.41
C LEU A 153 3.40 5.89 -15.93
N VAL A 154 3.25 5.70 -17.25
CA VAL A 154 1.95 5.42 -17.87
C VAL A 154 1.26 4.18 -17.27
N LEU A 155 1.98 3.10 -17.01
CA LEU A 155 1.43 1.90 -16.36
C LEU A 155 0.88 2.21 -14.96
N SER A 156 1.65 2.96 -14.15
CA SER A 156 1.20 3.37 -12.81
C SER A 156 -0.01 4.30 -12.89
N ASN A 157 0.02 5.32 -13.76
CA ASN A 157 -1.06 6.29 -13.93
C ASN A 157 -2.38 5.59 -14.29
N SER A 158 -2.32 4.66 -15.25
CA SER A 158 -3.51 3.96 -15.78
C SER A 158 -4.03 2.91 -14.82
N ILE A 159 -3.17 1.99 -14.37
CA ILE A 159 -3.61 0.80 -13.66
C ILE A 159 -3.98 1.11 -12.20
N ARG A 160 -3.25 2.03 -11.54
CA ARG A 160 -3.62 2.44 -10.18
C ARG A 160 -4.90 3.27 -10.16
N ALA A 161 -5.26 3.93 -11.26
CA ALA A 161 -6.57 4.57 -11.38
C ALA A 161 -7.70 3.53 -11.39
N ALA A 162 -7.50 2.37 -12.04
CA ALA A 162 -8.45 1.26 -11.96
C ALA A 162 -8.59 0.73 -10.53
N THR A 163 -7.49 0.58 -9.78
CA THR A 163 -7.51 0.16 -8.36
C THR A 163 -8.23 1.19 -7.47
N ALA A 164 -8.06 2.48 -7.73
CA ALA A 164 -8.78 3.54 -7.04
C ALA A 164 -10.29 3.48 -7.31
N GLY A 165 -10.68 3.26 -8.59
CA GLY A 165 -12.07 3.05 -8.99
C GLY A 165 -12.69 1.83 -8.30
N LEU A 166 -11.97 0.69 -8.27
CA LEU A 166 -12.38 -0.51 -7.53
C LEU A 166 -12.63 -0.17 -6.04
N THR A 167 -11.70 0.51 -5.39
CA THR A 167 -11.84 0.87 -3.97
C THR A 167 -13.09 1.70 -3.70
N LYS A 168 -13.38 2.68 -4.55
CA LYS A 168 -14.59 3.51 -4.43
C LYS A 168 -15.86 2.69 -4.66
N THR A 169 -15.87 1.81 -5.64
CA THR A 169 -17.00 0.92 -5.94
C THR A 169 -17.29 0.00 -4.75
N LEU A 170 -16.27 -0.66 -4.20
CA LEU A 170 -16.44 -1.56 -3.04
C LEU A 170 -16.91 -0.82 -1.77
N ALA A 171 -16.49 0.42 -1.58
CA ALA A 171 -17.01 1.26 -0.48
C ALA A 171 -18.51 1.51 -0.60
N LEU A 172 -19.03 1.65 -1.82
CA LEU A 172 -20.47 1.85 -2.07
C LEU A 172 -21.25 0.53 -1.99
N GLU A 173 -20.70 -0.56 -2.50
CA GLU A 173 -21.38 -1.86 -2.54
C GLU A 173 -21.40 -2.57 -1.18
N LEU A 174 -20.30 -2.49 -0.42
CA LEU A 174 -20.10 -3.27 0.82
C LEU A 174 -20.09 -2.41 2.10
N GLY A 175 -20.26 -1.10 1.96
CA GLY A 175 -20.29 -0.19 3.10
C GLY A 175 -21.44 -0.46 4.07
N SER A 176 -22.59 -0.88 3.58
CA SER A 176 -23.74 -1.29 4.41
C SER A 176 -23.49 -2.55 5.25
N GLU A 177 -22.47 -3.35 4.87
CA GLU A 177 -22.01 -4.50 5.64
C GLU A 177 -20.99 -4.09 6.73
N GLY A 178 -20.72 -2.80 6.92
CA GLY A 178 -19.77 -2.25 7.89
C GLY A 178 -18.31 -2.27 7.43
N ILE A 179 -18.00 -2.74 6.22
CA ILE A 179 -16.63 -2.82 5.70
C ILE A 179 -16.24 -1.46 5.10
N ARG A 180 -15.17 -0.86 5.61
CA ARG A 180 -14.63 0.38 5.05
C ARG A 180 -13.56 0.08 4.00
N PHE A 181 -13.63 0.77 2.88
CA PHE A 181 -12.66 0.70 1.79
C PHE A 181 -12.11 2.08 1.49
N ASN A 182 -10.81 2.25 1.66
CA ASN A 182 -10.13 3.51 1.36
C ASN A 182 -8.87 3.25 0.52
N SER A 183 -8.42 4.26 -0.19
CA SER A 183 -7.15 4.26 -0.90
C SER A 183 -6.26 5.37 -0.36
N ILE A 184 -4.99 5.04 -0.11
CA ILE A 184 -3.96 6.00 0.27
C ILE A 184 -3.01 6.21 -0.91
N LEU A 185 -2.73 7.48 -1.22
CA LEU A 185 -2.01 7.89 -2.40
C LEU A 185 -0.66 8.52 -2.01
N PRO A 186 0.40 7.71 -1.83
CA PRO A 186 1.72 8.25 -1.60
C PRO A 186 2.22 9.05 -2.81
N SER A 187 2.99 10.09 -2.53
CA SER A 187 3.88 10.75 -3.48
C SER A 187 5.32 10.31 -3.21
N TRP A 188 6.26 11.22 -3.31
CA TRP A 188 7.69 10.96 -3.12
C TRP A 188 7.99 10.72 -1.63
N THR A 189 8.27 9.47 -1.28
CA THR A 189 8.60 9.04 0.08
C THR A 189 9.93 8.30 0.07
N GLN A 190 10.80 8.54 1.05
CA GLN A 190 12.15 7.96 1.15
C GLN A 190 12.10 6.44 1.25
N THR A 191 12.17 5.76 0.11
CA THR A 191 12.15 4.31 -0.03
C THR A 191 13.10 3.90 -1.17
N GLU A 192 13.60 2.67 -1.16
CA GLU A 192 14.41 2.13 -2.26
C GLU A 192 13.74 2.33 -3.64
N ARG A 193 12.42 2.23 -3.71
CA ARG A 193 11.67 2.45 -4.95
C ARG A 193 11.82 3.88 -5.46
N VAL A 194 11.71 4.86 -4.57
CA VAL A 194 11.83 6.28 -4.94
C VAL A 194 13.28 6.61 -5.29
N GLU A 195 14.25 6.04 -4.60
CA GLU A 195 15.68 6.18 -4.96
C GLU A 195 15.96 5.67 -6.36
N GLN A 196 15.42 4.50 -6.74
CA GLN A 196 15.51 3.98 -8.10
C GLN A 196 14.88 4.90 -9.13
N LEU A 197 13.66 5.40 -8.86
CA LEU A 197 12.98 6.34 -9.76
C LEU A 197 13.76 7.65 -9.96
N LEU A 198 14.38 8.16 -8.90
CA LEU A 198 15.22 9.35 -8.96
C LEU A 198 16.53 9.10 -9.72
N ALA A 199 17.12 7.92 -9.56
CA ALA A 199 18.30 7.50 -10.33
C ALA A 199 17.98 7.41 -11.84
N ASP A 200 16.88 6.74 -12.20
CA ASP A 200 16.43 6.62 -13.59
C ASP A 200 16.11 8.01 -14.19
N ARG A 201 15.49 8.89 -13.42
CA ARG A 201 15.18 10.26 -13.82
C ARG A 201 16.47 11.07 -14.03
N ALA A 202 17.45 10.94 -13.14
CA ALA A 202 18.74 11.59 -13.25
C ALA A 202 19.50 11.16 -14.52
N MET A 203 19.46 9.86 -14.86
CA MET A 203 20.06 9.36 -16.10
C MET A 203 19.37 9.96 -17.35
N ARG A 204 18.04 9.96 -17.40
CA ARG A 204 17.28 10.52 -18.54
C ARG A 204 17.52 12.01 -18.71
N ASN A 205 17.53 12.76 -17.60
CA ASN A 205 17.69 14.22 -17.62
C ASN A 205 19.16 14.66 -17.71
N LYS A 206 20.13 13.72 -17.69
CA LYS A 206 21.57 13.98 -17.62
C LYS A 206 21.93 14.91 -16.45
N THR A 207 21.33 14.63 -15.28
CA THR A 207 21.51 15.37 -14.03
C THR A 207 22.08 14.44 -12.94
N THR A 208 22.03 14.87 -11.68
CA THR A 208 22.40 14.05 -10.51
C THR A 208 21.16 13.71 -9.68
N ILE A 209 21.21 12.60 -8.94
CA ILE A 209 20.13 12.24 -7.98
C ILE A 209 19.87 13.40 -7.00
N LYS A 210 20.91 14.08 -6.55
CA LYS A 210 20.78 15.25 -5.66
C LYS A 210 20.00 16.39 -6.32
N ALA A 211 20.24 16.67 -7.59
CA ALA A 211 19.51 17.69 -8.34
C ALA A 211 18.04 17.32 -8.51
N GLU A 212 17.74 16.03 -8.79
CA GLU A 212 16.36 15.54 -8.90
C GLU A 212 15.60 15.58 -7.56
N ILE A 213 16.29 15.29 -6.44
CA ILE A 213 15.71 15.47 -5.09
C ILE A 213 15.40 16.95 -4.84
N GLN A 214 16.31 17.86 -5.18
CA GLN A 214 16.08 19.29 -4.99
C GLN A 214 14.90 19.80 -5.85
N ALA A 215 14.81 19.36 -7.11
CA ALA A 215 13.69 19.68 -7.98
C ALA A 215 12.36 19.17 -7.41
N GLN A 216 12.36 17.91 -6.89
CA GLN A 216 11.17 17.34 -6.26
C GLN A 216 10.77 18.07 -4.97
N ASN A 217 11.74 18.46 -4.16
CA ASN A 217 11.49 19.25 -2.95
C ASN A 217 10.87 20.61 -3.30
N ALA A 218 11.35 21.26 -4.36
CA ALA A 218 10.82 22.55 -4.82
C ALA A 218 9.37 22.44 -5.35
N ASP A 219 8.99 21.30 -5.92
CA ASP A 219 7.62 21.05 -6.39
C ASP A 219 6.65 20.61 -5.27
N THR A 220 7.16 20.25 -4.12
CA THR A 220 6.38 19.84 -2.94
C THR A 220 6.13 21.04 -2.03
N ALA A 221 4.87 21.33 -1.66
CA ALA A 221 4.53 22.48 -0.83
C ALA A 221 5.26 22.46 0.54
N LEU A 222 5.48 21.27 1.12
CA LEU A 222 6.27 21.13 2.37
C LEU A 222 7.79 21.18 2.14
N GLY A 223 8.27 21.37 0.92
CA GLY A 223 9.68 21.58 0.58
C GLY A 223 10.59 20.36 0.78
N ARG A 224 10.04 19.16 0.92
CA ARG A 224 10.82 17.94 1.17
C ARG A 224 10.11 16.67 0.73
N ILE A 225 10.88 15.61 0.51
CA ILE A 225 10.38 14.23 0.38
C ILE A 225 9.92 13.74 1.77
N ALA A 226 8.83 12.97 1.82
CA ALA A 226 8.29 12.40 3.06
C ALA A 226 9.15 11.26 3.62
N LYS A 227 9.08 11.04 4.93
CA LYS A 227 9.58 9.82 5.56
C LYS A 227 8.52 8.72 5.52
N PRO A 228 8.90 7.43 5.45
CA PRO A 228 7.94 6.31 5.42
C PRO A 228 6.97 6.30 6.60
N GLU A 229 7.42 6.73 7.79
CA GLU A 229 6.60 6.78 9.00
C GLU A 229 5.47 7.82 8.90
N GLU A 230 5.65 8.89 8.13
CA GLU A 230 4.61 9.90 7.92
C GLU A 230 3.44 9.33 7.12
N PHE A 231 3.74 8.52 6.10
CA PHE A 231 2.75 7.75 5.37
C PHE A 231 2.09 6.69 6.28
N ALA A 232 2.88 5.95 7.04
CA ALA A 232 2.44 4.83 7.86
C ALA A 232 1.44 5.26 8.95
N ARG A 233 1.64 6.42 9.58
CA ARG A 233 0.69 6.98 10.56
C ARG A 233 -0.67 7.28 9.96
N VAL A 234 -0.71 7.81 8.75
CA VAL A 234 -1.98 8.05 8.02
C VAL A 234 -2.62 6.72 7.63
N ALA A 235 -1.84 5.74 7.20
CA ALA A 235 -2.33 4.40 6.88
C ALA A 235 -2.95 3.73 8.12
N ALA A 236 -2.29 3.78 9.28
CA ALA A 236 -2.80 3.26 10.54
C ALA A 236 -4.10 3.95 10.96
N PHE A 237 -4.20 5.28 10.83
CA PHE A 237 -5.44 6.01 11.08
C PHE A 237 -6.58 5.54 10.17
N LEU A 238 -6.36 5.44 8.85
CA LEU A 238 -7.41 5.00 7.91
C LEU A 238 -7.87 3.56 8.15
N LEU A 239 -6.97 2.68 8.59
CA LEU A 239 -7.29 1.31 8.97
C LEU A 239 -8.04 1.24 10.29
N SER A 240 -7.83 2.18 11.19
CA SER A 240 -8.29 2.13 12.58
C SER A 240 -9.79 2.41 12.77
N PRO A 241 -10.42 1.96 13.88
CA PRO A 241 -11.75 2.37 14.30
C PRO A 241 -11.92 3.88 14.45
N ALA A 242 -10.85 4.65 14.73
CA ALA A 242 -10.91 6.11 14.80
C ALA A 242 -11.36 6.76 13.47
N ALA A 243 -11.19 6.05 12.33
CA ALA A 243 -11.69 6.46 11.02
C ALA A 243 -13.06 5.85 10.66
N SER A 244 -13.90 5.51 11.64
CA SER A 244 -15.16 4.76 11.47
C SER A 244 -16.15 5.39 10.47
N TYR A 245 -16.10 6.70 10.26
CA TYR A 245 -16.97 7.41 9.31
C TYR A 245 -16.23 7.83 8.03
N VAL A 246 -15.07 7.20 7.74
CA VAL A 246 -14.26 7.46 6.54
C VAL A 246 -14.25 6.21 5.67
N THR A 247 -14.96 6.25 4.54
CA THR A 247 -14.94 5.19 3.52
C THR A 247 -15.02 5.77 2.12
N GLY A 248 -14.44 5.10 1.13
CA GLY A 248 -14.42 5.54 -0.26
C GLY A 248 -13.53 6.76 -0.53
N VAL A 249 -12.62 7.13 0.39
CA VAL A 249 -11.70 8.24 0.19
C VAL A 249 -10.47 7.79 -0.62
N LEU A 250 -10.00 8.69 -1.47
CA LEU A 250 -8.70 8.62 -2.16
C LEU A 250 -7.81 9.70 -1.54
N LEU A 251 -7.08 9.34 -0.47
CA LEU A 251 -6.36 10.31 0.38
C LEU A 251 -4.90 10.48 -0.07
N PRO A 252 -4.51 11.63 -0.63
CA PRO A 252 -3.11 11.94 -0.89
C PRO A 252 -2.31 12.10 0.41
N VAL A 253 -1.12 11.47 0.44
CA VAL A 253 -0.09 11.72 1.46
C VAL A 253 1.14 12.15 0.68
N ASP A 254 1.16 13.41 0.29
CA ASP A 254 2.00 13.92 -0.78
C ASP A 254 2.71 15.25 -0.47
N GLY A 255 2.54 15.79 0.73
CA GLY A 255 3.15 17.06 1.12
C GLY A 255 2.70 18.27 0.28
N GLY A 256 1.52 18.17 -0.37
CA GLY A 256 0.98 19.20 -1.25
C GLY A 256 1.61 19.21 -2.66
N THR A 257 2.09 18.06 -3.13
CA THR A 257 2.58 17.91 -4.50
C THR A 257 1.43 17.99 -5.52
N TYR A 258 0.27 17.40 -5.21
CA TYR A 258 -0.92 17.51 -6.04
C TYR A 258 -1.47 18.93 -6.03
N LYS A 259 -1.71 19.51 -7.22
CA LYS A 259 -2.12 20.91 -7.37
C LYS A 259 -3.63 21.11 -7.52
N GLY A 260 -4.42 20.05 -7.63
CA GLY A 260 -5.87 20.13 -7.75
C GLY A 260 -6.58 20.32 -6.42
N LEU A 261 -7.82 20.80 -6.48
CA LEU A 261 -8.67 20.95 -5.29
C LEU A 261 -9.45 19.67 -4.95
N VAL A 262 -9.72 18.80 -5.93
CA VAL A 262 -10.56 17.58 -5.84
C VAL A 262 -9.84 16.38 -6.41
#